data_65e1ff4af6585fada69e8801f0f10050
#
_entry.id   65e1ff4af6585fada69e8801f0f10050
#
_cell.length_a   1.000
_cell.length_b   1.000
_cell.length_c   1.000
_cell.angle_alpha   90.00
_cell.angle_beta   90.00
_cell.angle_gamma   90.00
#
_symmetry.space_group_name_H-M   'P 1'
#
loop_
_entity.id
_entity.type
_entity.pdbx_description
1 polymer ?
#
loop_
_entity_poly.entity_id
_entity_poly.type
_entity_poly.pdbx_seq_one_letter_code
_entity_poly.pdbx_strand_id
1 'polypeptide(L)'
;QRQMCIRDRLFGERRVRETAIVRVTRNADISVRDIMDGCDADLRAVMERLLRRRRRLEPVRAQVQGRVSDEMRALVRELLGLPKRQLFVTNAPADLSFVLTMPGEFDLTGLTCPEVPPAKNVALQKGDYFAYLAQHDLLLALPYQSINPFVDLLYEAADDPDVVSIKITLYRLAGSSRIAAALAYA
;
A
#
# COMPACT_ATOMS: atom_id res chain seq x y z
N GLN A 1 -15.95 22.00 8.45
CA GLN A 1 -17.15 21.67 9.27
C GLN A 1 -16.98 20.37 10.08
N ARG A 2 -16.50 19.25 9.52
CA ARG A 2 -16.32 17.98 10.28
C ARG A 2 -15.30 18.07 11.42
N GLN A 3 -14.21 18.81 11.25
CA GLN A 3 -13.19 18.97 12.31
C GLN A 3 -13.71 19.75 13.53
N MET A 4 -14.58 20.73 13.32
CA MET A 4 -15.21 21.46 14.44
C MET A 4 -16.12 20.56 15.28
N CYS A 5 -16.95 19.72 14.63
CA CYS A 5 -17.82 18.79 15.35
C CYS A 5 -17.06 17.73 16.17
N ILE A 6 -15.91 17.23 15.66
CA ILE A 6 -15.07 16.30 16.42
C ILE A 6 -14.44 16.99 17.63
N ARG A 7 -13.91 18.20 17.45
CA ARG A 7 -13.33 18.99 18.52
C ARG A 7 -14.33 19.24 19.66
N ASP A 8 -15.53 19.69 19.32
CA ASP A 8 -16.58 20.03 20.29
C ASP A 8 -17.07 18.78 21.04
N ARG A 9 -17.12 17.62 20.38
CA ARG A 9 -17.47 16.35 21.03
C ARG A 9 -16.39 15.83 21.97
N LEU A 10 -15.11 15.99 21.63
CA LEU A 10 -13.97 15.47 22.40
C LEU A 10 -13.65 16.36 23.60
N PHE A 11 -13.77 17.66 23.47
CA PHE A 11 -13.30 18.61 24.46
C PHE A 11 -14.44 19.32 25.23
N GLY A 12 -15.70 19.20 24.75
CA GLY A 12 -16.85 19.81 25.40
C GLY A 12 -16.68 21.31 25.58
N GLU A 13 -16.86 21.80 26.80
CA GLU A 13 -16.71 23.21 27.16
C GLU A 13 -15.24 23.69 27.32
N ARG A 14 -14.28 22.79 27.15
CA ARG A 14 -12.86 23.14 27.31
C ARG A 14 -12.36 23.97 26.15
N ARG A 15 -11.71 25.08 26.46
CA ARG A 15 -11.09 25.95 25.45
C ARG A 15 -9.83 25.30 24.88
N VAL A 16 -9.86 24.92 23.59
CA VAL A 16 -8.68 24.47 22.86
C VAL A 16 -7.78 25.68 22.59
N ARG A 17 -6.56 25.66 23.12
CA ARG A 17 -5.57 26.75 22.94
C ARG A 17 -4.86 26.65 21.61
N GLU A 18 -4.44 25.44 21.24
CA GLU A 18 -3.68 25.18 20.01
C GLU A 18 -4.00 23.80 19.46
N THR A 19 -3.90 23.64 18.15
CA THR A 19 -4.04 22.37 17.45
C THR A 19 -2.89 22.17 16.47
N ALA A 20 -2.41 20.95 16.32
CA ALA A 20 -1.35 20.62 15.37
C ALA A 20 -1.68 19.34 14.61
N ILE A 21 -1.30 19.31 13.33
CA ILE A 21 -1.29 18.09 12.53
C ILE A 21 0.10 17.48 12.65
N VAL A 22 0.15 16.24 13.10
CA VAL A 22 1.40 15.53 13.33
C VAL A 22 1.42 14.25 12.53
N ARG A 23 2.46 14.07 11.71
CA ARG A 23 2.76 12.81 11.03
C ARG A 23 3.88 12.10 11.76
N VAL A 24 3.63 10.87 12.18
CA VAL A 24 4.59 10.03 12.90
C VAL A 24 5.11 8.94 11.98
N THR A 25 6.43 8.85 11.83
CA THR A 25 7.10 7.72 11.21
C THR A 25 7.58 6.79 12.31
N ARG A 26 7.16 5.52 12.25
CA ARG A 26 7.58 4.50 13.20
C ARG A 26 8.68 3.62 12.61
N ASN A 27 9.45 3.00 13.47
CA ASN A 27 10.39 1.98 13.06
C ASN A 27 9.66 0.90 12.24
N ALA A 28 10.28 0.38 11.20
CA ALA A 28 9.75 -0.69 10.37
C ALA A 28 10.60 -1.96 10.44
N ASP A 29 11.66 -1.93 11.23
CA ASP A 29 12.63 -3.00 11.33
C ASP A 29 12.08 -4.12 12.24
N ILE A 30 11.38 -5.07 11.61
CA ILE A 30 10.90 -6.29 12.25
C ILE A 30 11.33 -7.45 11.35
N SER A 31 12.16 -8.33 11.89
CA SER A 31 12.52 -9.57 11.22
C SER A 31 11.38 -10.59 11.34
N VAL A 32 11.04 -11.25 10.24
CA VAL A 32 10.13 -12.43 10.26
C VAL A 32 10.70 -13.51 11.17
N ARG A 33 12.03 -13.62 11.25
CA ARG A 33 12.73 -14.60 12.12
C ARG A 33 12.45 -14.37 13.60
N ASP A 34 12.24 -13.12 14.04
CA ASP A 34 11.93 -12.77 15.43
C ASP A 34 10.54 -13.23 15.90
N ILE A 35 9.72 -13.73 14.97
CA ILE A 35 8.33 -14.15 15.22
C ILE A 35 8.11 -15.63 14.88
N MET A 36 8.98 -16.21 14.05
CA MET A 36 8.98 -17.64 13.75
C MET A 36 9.78 -18.42 14.81
N ASP A 37 9.24 -18.55 16.00
CA ASP A 37 9.72 -19.54 16.98
C ASP A 37 9.21 -20.94 16.56
N GLY A 38 10.04 -21.64 15.78
CA GLY A 38 9.90 -23.08 15.50
C GLY A 38 8.76 -23.49 14.57
N CYS A 39 9.11 -24.23 13.56
CA CYS A 39 8.32 -25.17 12.71
C CYS A 39 6.78 -25.05 12.70
N ASP A 40 6.20 -24.95 11.51
CA ASP A 40 4.76 -25.11 11.23
C ASP A 40 3.79 -23.98 11.65
N ALA A 41 4.27 -22.79 11.90
CA ALA A 41 3.37 -21.67 12.10
C ALA A 41 2.69 -21.26 10.78
N ASP A 42 1.35 -21.20 10.77
CA ASP A 42 0.60 -20.61 9.67
C ASP A 42 1.15 -19.23 9.33
N LEU A 43 1.77 -19.12 8.14
CA LEU A 43 2.42 -17.90 7.66
C LEU A 43 1.46 -16.69 7.69
N ARG A 44 0.18 -16.91 7.45
CA ARG A 44 -0.85 -15.86 7.51
C ARG A 44 -0.98 -15.31 8.93
N ALA A 45 -1.09 -16.19 9.93
CA ALA A 45 -1.21 -15.79 11.32
C ALA A 45 0.07 -15.08 11.82
N VAL A 46 1.24 -15.50 11.34
CA VAL A 46 2.53 -14.82 11.60
C VAL A 46 2.52 -13.43 11.00
N MET A 47 2.13 -13.27 9.73
CA MET A 47 2.08 -11.98 9.05
C MET A 47 1.06 -11.03 9.69
N GLU A 48 -0.10 -11.52 10.12
CA GLU A 48 -1.08 -10.69 10.83
C GLU A 48 -0.54 -10.18 12.18
N ARG A 49 0.19 -11.03 12.94
CA ARG A 49 0.87 -10.61 14.18
C ARG A 49 1.95 -9.57 13.91
N LEU A 50 2.74 -9.75 12.84
CA LEU A 50 3.76 -8.83 12.38
C LEU A 50 3.17 -7.45 12.07
N LEU A 51 2.09 -7.40 11.30
CA LEU A 51 1.41 -6.16 10.95
C LEU A 51 0.81 -5.44 12.18
N ARG A 52 0.25 -6.20 13.14
CA ARG A 52 -0.22 -5.63 14.41
C ARG A 52 0.93 -5.07 15.25
N ARG A 53 2.06 -5.78 15.34
CA ARG A 53 3.25 -5.31 16.06
C ARG A 53 3.86 -4.07 15.43
N ARG A 54 3.89 -4.00 14.08
CA ARG A 54 4.41 -2.84 13.32
C ARG A 54 3.72 -1.53 13.70
N ARG A 55 2.41 -1.56 13.99
CA ARG A 55 1.65 -0.38 14.43
C ARG A 55 2.06 0.15 15.80
N ARG A 56 2.73 -0.65 16.62
CA ARG A 56 3.14 -0.33 18.00
C ARG A 56 4.64 -0.05 18.13
N LEU A 57 5.38 -0.10 17.02
CA LEU A 57 6.82 0.18 17.06
C LEU A 57 7.07 1.64 17.43
N GLU A 58 8.26 1.85 18.01
CA GLU A 58 8.68 3.16 18.49
C GLU A 58 8.69 4.21 17.38
N PRO A 59 8.25 5.43 17.66
CA PRO A 59 8.40 6.55 16.75
C PRO A 59 9.90 6.84 16.53
N VAL A 60 10.31 7.02 15.27
CA VAL A 60 11.67 7.41 14.93
C VAL A 60 11.75 8.83 14.37
N ARG A 61 10.61 9.37 13.94
CA ARG A 61 10.51 10.72 13.38
C ARG A 61 9.09 11.24 13.51
N ALA A 62 8.96 12.54 13.78
CA ALA A 62 7.69 13.26 13.68
C ALA A 62 7.83 14.51 12.82
N GLN A 63 6.79 14.84 12.06
CA GLN A 63 6.64 16.08 11.32
C GLN A 63 5.40 16.80 11.83
N VAL A 64 5.55 18.07 12.15
CA VAL A 64 4.45 18.94 12.57
C VAL A 64 4.18 19.96 11.47
N GLN A 65 2.93 20.04 11.03
CA GLN A 65 2.53 20.94 9.97
C GLN A 65 2.20 22.33 10.51
N GLY A 66 2.76 23.34 9.84
CA GLY A 66 2.50 24.74 10.12
C GLY A 66 3.31 25.30 11.30
N ARG A 67 2.97 26.53 11.68
CA ARG A 67 3.58 27.18 12.83
C ARG A 67 2.94 26.68 14.12
N VAL A 68 3.74 26.17 15.02
CA VAL A 68 3.31 25.68 16.34
C VAL A 68 4.20 26.29 17.42
N SER A 69 3.65 26.47 18.59
CA SER A 69 4.38 26.98 19.77
C SER A 69 5.50 26.04 20.20
N ASP A 70 6.45 26.54 20.94
CA ASP A 70 7.51 25.71 21.52
C ASP A 70 6.95 24.73 22.56
N GLU A 71 5.89 25.12 23.27
CA GLU A 71 5.15 24.27 24.20
C GLU A 71 4.52 23.07 23.47
N MET A 72 3.86 23.31 22.32
CA MET A 72 3.31 22.24 21.50
C MET A 72 4.40 21.29 20.98
N ARG A 73 5.54 21.83 20.54
CA ARG A 73 6.69 20.99 20.12
C ARG A 73 7.23 20.14 21.25
N ALA A 74 7.34 20.71 22.45
CA ALA A 74 7.78 19.98 23.64
C ALA A 74 6.79 18.85 23.97
N LEU A 75 5.50 19.16 23.99
CA LEU A 75 4.43 18.17 24.23
C LEU A 75 4.46 17.03 23.24
N VAL A 76 4.56 17.31 21.92
CA VAL A 76 4.62 16.28 20.90
C VAL A 76 5.85 15.38 21.08
N ARG A 77 6.99 15.96 21.43
CA ARG A 77 8.21 15.20 21.69
C ARG A 77 8.09 14.29 22.90
N GLU A 78 7.54 14.80 23.98
CA GLU A 78 7.31 14.07 25.23
C GLU A 78 6.36 12.89 25.00
N LEU A 79 5.22 13.13 24.36
CA LEU A 79 4.23 12.08 24.03
C LEU A 79 4.77 10.97 23.12
N LEU A 80 5.72 11.31 22.24
CA LEU A 80 6.30 10.36 21.28
C LEU A 80 7.66 9.81 21.70
N GLY A 81 8.24 10.29 22.80
CA GLY A 81 9.58 9.90 23.25
C GLY A 81 10.69 10.33 22.29
N LEU A 82 10.50 11.42 21.51
CA LEU A 82 11.42 11.82 20.46
C LEU A 82 12.43 12.89 20.90
N PRO A 83 13.73 12.76 20.58
CA PRO A 83 14.69 13.83 20.76
C PRO A 83 14.41 15.00 19.80
N LYS A 84 14.91 16.19 20.14
CA LYS A 84 14.66 17.44 19.37
C LYS A 84 15.01 17.30 17.88
N ARG A 85 16.09 16.57 17.57
CA ARG A 85 16.58 16.37 16.21
C ARG A 85 15.65 15.52 15.31
N GLN A 86 14.68 14.81 15.91
CA GLN A 86 13.74 13.94 15.17
C GLN A 86 12.34 14.56 15.01
N LEU A 87 12.13 15.79 15.51
CA LEU A 87 10.94 16.57 15.28
C LEU A 87 11.20 17.65 14.22
N PHE A 88 10.46 17.60 13.13
CA PHE A 88 10.58 18.53 12.01
C PHE A 88 9.31 19.37 11.90
N VAL A 89 9.47 20.66 11.60
CA VAL A 89 8.36 21.56 11.28
C VAL A 89 8.35 21.77 9.77
N THR A 90 7.19 21.62 9.15
CA THR A 90 7.01 21.79 7.70
C THR A 90 5.82 22.71 7.41
N ASN A 91 5.95 23.57 6.40
CA ASN A 91 4.82 24.37 5.88
C ASN A 91 4.03 23.62 4.81
N ALA A 92 4.57 22.51 4.29
CA ALA A 92 3.86 21.64 3.37
C ALA A 92 2.88 20.73 4.13
N PRO A 93 1.85 20.18 3.47
CA PRO A 93 0.99 19.17 4.06
C PRO A 93 1.80 17.99 4.60
N ALA A 94 1.50 17.57 5.82
CA ALA A 94 2.23 16.47 6.47
C ALA A 94 2.01 15.12 5.76
N ASP A 95 0.90 14.95 5.06
CA ASP A 95 0.59 13.80 4.24
C ASP A 95 0.16 14.26 2.85
N LEU A 96 0.84 13.74 1.82
CA LEU A 96 0.57 14.01 0.41
C LEU A 96 -0.17 12.86 -0.28
N SER A 97 -0.62 11.85 0.46
CA SER A 97 -1.32 10.70 -0.13
C SER A 97 -2.63 11.08 -0.84
N PHE A 98 -3.26 12.19 -0.43
CA PHE A 98 -4.45 12.72 -1.09
C PHE A 98 -4.24 13.04 -2.57
N VAL A 99 -3.01 13.37 -2.99
CA VAL A 99 -2.67 13.64 -4.40
C VAL A 99 -2.96 12.44 -5.29
N LEU A 100 -2.85 11.22 -4.76
CA LEU A 100 -3.13 10.00 -5.50
C LEU A 100 -4.62 9.79 -5.78
N THR A 101 -5.50 10.40 -4.99
CA THR A 101 -6.95 10.31 -5.15
C THR A 101 -7.54 11.51 -5.91
N MET A 102 -6.76 12.58 -6.08
CA MET A 102 -7.22 13.79 -6.77
C MET A 102 -7.82 13.54 -8.16
N PRO A 103 -7.22 12.67 -9.02
CA PRO A 103 -7.80 12.42 -10.34
C PRO A 103 -9.21 11.82 -10.34
N GLY A 104 -9.58 11.13 -9.24
CA GLY A 104 -10.93 10.57 -9.07
C GLY A 104 -11.95 11.54 -8.46
N GLU A 105 -11.49 12.64 -7.85
CA GLU A 105 -12.35 13.58 -7.13
C GLU A 105 -12.47 14.94 -7.83
N PHE A 106 -11.52 15.28 -8.70
CA PHE A 106 -11.45 16.57 -9.39
C PHE A 106 -11.29 16.38 -10.89
N ASP A 107 -11.87 17.29 -11.66
CA ASP A 107 -11.59 17.38 -13.09
C ASP A 107 -10.17 17.96 -13.29
N LEU A 108 -9.26 17.09 -13.67
CA LEU A 108 -7.85 17.43 -13.96
C LEU A 108 -7.57 17.41 -15.47
N THR A 109 -8.58 17.61 -16.31
CA THR A 109 -8.43 17.64 -17.76
C THR A 109 -7.35 18.66 -18.15
N GLY A 110 -6.39 18.24 -18.95
CA GLY A 110 -5.23 19.05 -19.36
C GLY A 110 -4.08 19.09 -18.34
N LEU A 111 -4.25 18.57 -17.12
CA LEU A 111 -3.19 18.43 -16.10
C LEU A 111 -2.69 17.01 -15.95
N THR A 112 -3.36 16.03 -16.56
CA THR A 112 -2.96 14.63 -16.60
C THR A 112 -2.51 14.25 -18.01
N CYS A 113 -1.58 13.29 -18.10
CA CYS A 113 -1.23 12.71 -19.38
C CYS A 113 -2.44 11.96 -19.96
N PRO A 114 -2.62 11.95 -21.29
CA PRO A 114 -3.66 11.15 -21.91
C PRO A 114 -3.48 9.67 -21.58
N GLU A 115 -4.58 8.98 -21.36
CA GLU A 115 -4.56 7.55 -21.12
C GLU A 115 -4.16 6.81 -22.39
N VAL A 116 -3.09 6.03 -22.32
CA VAL A 116 -2.63 5.18 -23.42
C VAL A 116 -3.04 3.73 -23.08
N PRO A 117 -4.02 3.17 -23.81
CA PRO A 117 -4.44 1.81 -23.57
C PRO A 117 -3.28 0.83 -23.89
N PRO A 118 -3.09 -0.22 -23.08
CA PRO A 118 -2.07 -1.23 -23.35
C PRO A 118 -2.29 -1.90 -24.70
N ALA A 119 -1.20 -2.08 -25.46
CA ALA A 119 -1.24 -2.78 -26.73
C ALA A 119 -1.65 -4.26 -26.52
N LYS A 120 -2.49 -4.77 -27.40
CA LYS A 120 -2.85 -6.20 -27.41
C LYS A 120 -1.68 -7.03 -27.94
N ASN A 121 -1.42 -8.16 -27.33
CA ASN A 121 -0.48 -9.13 -27.88
C ASN A 121 -1.20 -9.94 -28.98
N VAL A 122 -0.80 -9.74 -30.23
CA VAL A 122 -1.45 -10.34 -31.40
C VAL A 122 -1.07 -11.84 -31.57
N ALA A 123 0.06 -12.25 -30.97
CA ALA A 123 0.58 -13.61 -31.13
C ALA A 123 -0.16 -14.66 -30.27
N LEU A 124 -1.00 -14.19 -29.31
CA LEU A 124 -1.69 -15.09 -28.38
C LEU A 124 -3.20 -14.95 -28.52
N GLN A 125 -3.84 -16.03 -28.90
CA GLN A 125 -5.29 -16.16 -28.83
C GLN A 125 -5.67 -16.93 -27.57
N LYS A 126 -6.83 -16.63 -27.02
CA LYS A 126 -7.33 -17.28 -25.80
C LYS A 126 -7.49 -18.80 -26.04
N GLY A 127 -6.93 -19.60 -25.14
CA GLY A 127 -7.05 -21.08 -25.18
C GLY A 127 -5.86 -21.81 -25.79
N ASP A 128 -4.80 -21.09 -26.23
CA ASP A 128 -3.62 -21.72 -26.85
C ASP A 128 -2.32 -21.46 -26.07
N TYR A 129 -2.41 -21.04 -24.82
CA TYR A 129 -1.22 -20.58 -24.05
C TYR A 129 -0.23 -21.70 -23.79
N PHE A 130 -0.68 -22.91 -23.41
CA PHE A 130 0.21 -24.02 -23.15
C PHE A 130 0.88 -24.52 -24.42
N ALA A 131 0.12 -24.66 -25.54
CA ALA A 131 0.68 -25.04 -26.82
C ALA A 131 1.72 -24.02 -27.32
N TYR A 132 1.47 -22.72 -27.13
CA TYR A 132 2.40 -21.67 -27.48
C TYR A 132 3.68 -21.73 -26.61
N LEU A 133 3.53 -21.85 -25.31
CA LEU A 133 4.65 -21.86 -24.34
C LEU A 133 5.49 -23.15 -24.43
N ALA A 134 4.92 -24.24 -24.94
CA ALA A 134 5.69 -25.46 -25.22
C ALA A 134 6.74 -25.26 -26.33
N GLN A 135 6.57 -24.27 -27.19
CA GLN A 135 7.44 -24.00 -28.34
C GLN A 135 8.17 -22.64 -28.24
N HIS A 136 7.64 -21.71 -27.44
CA HIS A 136 8.12 -20.33 -27.42
C HIS A 136 8.10 -19.76 -26.00
N ASP A 137 9.03 -18.89 -25.71
CA ASP A 137 8.98 -18.02 -24.53
C ASP A 137 8.02 -16.84 -24.78
N LEU A 138 7.32 -16.40 -23.73
CA LEU A 138 6.47 -15.23 -23.77
C LEU A 138 7.03 -14.12 -22.91
N LEU A 139 7.35 -12.99 -23.53
CA LEU A 139 7.74 -11.76 -22.86
C LEU A 139 6.62 -10.71 -22.97
N LEU A 140 6.20 -10.15 -21.85
CA LEU A 140 5.24 -9.06 -21.78
C LEU A 140 5.92 -7.79 -21.22
N ALA A 141 5.94 -6.72 -22.01
CA ALA A 141 6.46 -5.41 -21.59
C ALA A 141 5.35 -4.61 -20.91
N LEU A 142 5.17 -4.80 -19.60
CA LEU A 142 4.18 -4.07 -18.81
C LEU A 142 4.70 -2.68 -18.41
N PRO A 143 3.85 -1.66 -18.35
CA PRO A 143 2.39 -1.62 -18.59
C PRO A 143 2.00 -1.40 -20.07
N TYR A 144 2.95 -1.36 -20.99
CA TYR A 144 2.71 -1.01 -22.39
C TYR A 144 1.96 -2.11 -23.17
N GLN A 145 2.12 -3.34 -22.76
CA GLN A 145 1.33 -4.47 -23.26
C GLN A 145 0.29 -4.90 -22.24
N SER A 146 -0.79 -5.54 -22.73
CA SER A 146 -1.85 -6.04 -21.87
C SER A 146 -1.36 -7.22 -21.03
N ILE A 147 -1.69 -7.20 -19.73
CA ILE A 147 -1.48 -8.33 -18.81
C ILE A 147 -2.50 -9.47 -19.00
N ASN A 148 -3.53 -9.26 -19.83
CA ASN A 148 -4.61 -10.23 -20.00
C ASN A 148 -4.11 -11.63 -20.37
N PRO A 149 -3.15 -11.82 -21.30
CA PRO A 149 -2.64 -13.15 -21.64
C PRO A 149 -2.12 -13.92 -20.43
N PHE A 150 -1.45 -13.22 -19.50
CA PHE A 150 -0.95 -13.85 -18.28
C PHE A 150 -2.07 -14.24 -17.32
N VAL A 151 -3.09 -13.37 -17.17
CA VAL A 151 -4.25 -13.68 -16.33
C VAL A 151 -5.07 -14.82 -16.91
N ASP A 152 -5.27 -14.83 -18.24
CA ASP A 152 -6.00 -15.89 -18.94
C ASP A 152 -5.27 -17.23 -18.83
N LEU A 153 -3.92 -17.25 -18.92
CA LEU A 153 -3.10 -18.45 -18.67
C LEU A 153 -3.31 -19.01 -17.25
N LEU A 154 -3.43 -18.14 -16.23
CA LEU A 154 -3.69 -18.61 -14.87
C LEU A 154 -5.06 -19.28 -14.73
N TYR A 155 -6.08 -18.77 -15.40
CA TYR A 155 -7.40 -19.42 -15.43
C TYR A 155 -7.37 -20.72 -16.23
N GLU A 156 -6.69 -20.76 -17.39
CA GLU A 156 -6.49 -21.97 -18.17
C GLU A 156 -5.77 -23.05 -17.33
N ALA A 157 -4.73 -22.65 -16.59
CA ALA A 157 -4.01 -23.55 -15.69
C ALA A 157 -4.85 -24.05 -14.50
N ALA A 158 -5.80 -23.24 -14.04
CA ALA A 158 -6.71 -23.64 -12.95
C ALA A 158 -7.77 -24.64 -13.41
N ASP A 159 -8.18 -24.55 -14.69
CA ASP A 159 -9.20 -25.43 -15.28
C ASP A 159 -8.60 -26.72 -15.89
N ASP A 160 -7.28 -26.79 -16.10
CA ASP A 160 -6.59 -27.92 -16.72
C ASP A 160 -6.31 -29.02 -15.68
N PRO A 161 -6.89 -30.23 -15.81
CA PRO A 161 -6.69 -31.34 -14.88
C PRO A 161 -5.25 -31.89 -14.86
N ASP A 162 -4.43 -31.61 -15.85
CA ASP A 162 -3.04 -32.05 -15.93
C ASP A 162 -2.10 -31.09 -15.20
N VAL A 163 -2.57 -29.90 -14.79
CA VAL A 163 -1.80 -28.93 -14.00
C VAL A 163 -1.84 -29.29 -12.53
N VAL A 164 -0.70 -29.70 -11.99
CA VAL A 164 -0.56 -30.16 -10.60
C VAL A 164 -0.40 -28.98 -9.62
N SER A 165 0.24 -27.89 -10.06
CA SER A 165 0.48 -26.73 -9.20
C SER A 165 0.83 -25.48 -10.00
N ILE A 166 0.43 -24.31 -9.45
CA ILE A 166 0.86 -22.99 -9.92
C ILE A 166 1.85 -22.42 -8.93
N LYS A 167 3.07 -22.10 -9.38
CA LYS A 167 4.11 -21.45 -8.57
C LYS A 167 4.42 -20.08 -9.14
N ILE A 168 4.17 -19.04 -8.35
CA ILE A 168 4.36 -17.65 -8.78
C ILE A 168 5.07 -16.85 -7.70
N THR A 169 6.01 -16.00 -8.12
CA THR A 169 6.64 -15.01 -7.23
C THR A 169 6.00 -13.65 -7.48
N LEU A 170 5.38 -13.10 -6.45
CA LEU A 170 4.72 -11.80 -6.49
C LEU A 170 5.47 -10.82 -5.59
N TYR A 171 5.98 -9.73 -6.19
CA TYR A 171 6.64 -8.67 -5.42
C TYR A 171 5.62 -7.72 -4.78
N ARG A 172 4.59 -7.32 -5.53
CA ARG A 172 3.56 -6.38 -5.06
C ARG A 172 2.23 -6.66 -5.77
N LEU A 173 1.16 -6.70 -5.00
CA LEU A 173 -0.20 -6.83 -5.50
C LEU A 173 -1.00 -5.54 -5.25
N ALA A 174 -1.83 -5.17 -6.21
CA ALA A 174 -2.87 -4.15 -6.01
C ALA A 174 -3.98 -4.69 -5.10
N GLY A 175 -4.74 -3.80 -4.45
CA GLY A 175 -5.84 -4.20 -3.55
C GLY A 175 -6.95 -5.02 -4.24
N SER A 176 -7.15 -4.81 -5.56
CA SER A 176 -8.08 -5.57 -6.42
C SER A 176 -7.30 -6.27 -7.54
N SER A 177 -6.42 -7.20 -7.17
CA SER A 177 -5.56 -7.88 -8.14
C SER A 177 -6.29 -9.01 -8.85
N ARG A 178 -6.35 -8.95 -10.18
CA ARG A 178 -6.88 -10.01 -11.04
C ARG A 178 -6.04 -11.29 -10.95
N ILE A 179 -4.73 -11.15 -10.73
CA ILE A 179 -3.82 -12.28 -10.52
C ILE A 179 -4.19 -13.00 -9.22
N ALA A 180 -4.40 -12.24 -8.12
CA ALA A 180 -4.83 -12.83 -6.85
C ALA A 180 -6.19 -13.53 -6.96
N ALA A 181 -7.12 -12.97 -7.76
CA ALA A 181 -8.41 -13.60 -8.01
C ALA A 181 -8.27 -14.93 -8.79
N ALA A 182 -7.42 -14.97 -9.82
CA ALA A 182 -7.15 -16.18 -10.58
C ALA A 182 -6.48 -17.28 -9.73
N LEU A 183 -5.53 -16.91 -8.87
CA LEU A 183 -4.88 -17.83 -7.93
C LEU A 183 -5.82 -18.34 -6.82
N ALA A 184 -6.81 -17.56 -6.44
CA ALA A 184 -7.83 -17.99 -5.47
C ALA A 184 -8.90 -18.88 -6.11
N TYR A 185 -9.05 -18.81 -7.43
CA TYR A 185 -9.94 -19.67 -8.20
C TYR A 185 -9.33 -21.06 -8.41
N ALA A 186 -8.02 -21.16 -8.64
CA ALA A 186 -7.27 -22.41 -8.75
C ALA A 186 -7.20 -23.19 -7.43
#